data_c0b6d01bdf9a8e7bfc60b02bd818019e
#
_entry.id   c0b6d01bdf9a8e7bfc60b02bd818019e
#
_cell.length_a   1.000
_cell.length_b   1.000
_cell.length_c   1.000
_cell.angle_alpha   90.00
_cell.angle_beta   90.00
_cell.angle_gamma   90.00
#
_symmetry.space_group_name_H-M   'P 1'
#
loop_
_entity.id
_entity.type
_entity.pdbx_description
1 polymer ?
#
loop_
_entity_poly.entity_id
_entity_poly.type
_entity_poly.pdbx_seq_one_letter_code
_entity_poly.pdbx_strand_id
1 'polypeptide(L)'
;MNSNARQYALVTGASRGLGKSIALELARRNIPTILVGTNERVRAVCDEIVTTYHVPSECYITDLTKKRNVLAMAEAINCQFEVFMLINNAGVGGTKRFEDADISYLENIINLNVRCTTLLTHELLPNLKRQPKSYILNVGSMAAFTPAGFKTVYPASKSFVLAFSLGLREELKKTSVSVSVASPGAMATNPDVTQRILKQGFFGKFTLKSTENIAQKCVRQTLRGKRKIVINPLSQFLSAIVPERCRTRMLSKIVRREICGW
;
A
#
# COMPACT_ATOMS: atom_id res chain seq x y z
N MET A 1 32.17 -13.02 1.85
CA MET A 1 30.76 -12.63 1.65
C MET A 1 30.59 -12.34 0.18
N ASN A 2 29.78 -13.13 -0.55
CA ASN A 2 29.59 -12.96 -2.00
C ASN A 2 28.93 -11.61 -2.30
N SER A 3 29.71 -10.66 -2.80
CA SER A 3 29.27 -9.29 -3.14
C SER A 3 28.36 -9.20 -4.38
N ASN A 4 27.86 -10.33 -4.87
CA ASN A 4 27.07 -10.42 -6.11
C ASN A 4 25.63 -10.97 -5.92
N ALA A 5 25.14 -11.10 -4.69
CA ALA A 5 23.76 -11.51 -4.47
C ALA A 5 22.82 -10.36 -4.89
N ARG A 6 21.93 -10.63 -5.85
CA ARG A 6 20.94 -9.64 -6.31
C ARG A 6 19.98 -9.30 -5.18
N GLN A 7 19.81 -8.02 -4.92
CA GLN A 7 18.86 -7.52 -3.94
C GLN A 7 17.50 -7.26 -4.59
N TYR A 8 16.44 -7.74 -3.96
CA TYR A 8 15.07 -7.67 -4.48
C TYR A 8 14.21 -6.67 -3.71
N ALA A 9 13.24 -6.09 -4.43
CA ALA A 9 12.13 -5.34 -3.84
C ALA A 9 10.86 -6.21 -3.86
N LEU A 10 10.27 -6.47 -2.70
CA LEU A 10 9.01 -7.20 -2.57
C LEU A 10 7.84 -6.24 -2.62
N VAL A 11 6.88 -6.47 -3.53
CA VAL A 11 5.67 -5.65 -3.69
C VAL A 11 4.41 -6.49 -3.51
N THR A 12 3.62 -6.21 -2.49
CA THR A 12 2.32 -6.87 -2.30
C THR A 12 1.20 -6.16 -3.05
N GLY A 13 0.22 -6.90 -3.57
CA GLY A 13 -0.89 -6.36 -4.35
C GLY A 13 -0.44 -5.80 -5.71
N ALA A 14 0.51 -6.47 -6.35
CA ALA A 14 1.17 -6.00 -7.59
C ALA A 14 0.40 -6.29 -8.88
N SER A 15 -0.74 -6.99 -8.82
CA SER A 15 -1.50 -7.40 -10.01
C SER A 15 -2.13 -6.23 -10.80
N ARG A 16 -2.34 -5.08 -10.18
CA ARG A 16 -2.99 -3.90 -10.79
C ARG A 16 -2.77 -2.61 -9.98
N GLY A 17 -3.24 -1.49 -10.54
CA GLY A 17 -3.27 -0.19 -9.85
C GLY A 17 -1.89 0.25 -9.36
N LEU A 18 -1.83 0.82 -8.15
CA LEU A 18 -0.60 1.38 -7.61
C LEU A 18 0.51 0.32 -7.44
N GLY A 19 0.17 -0.91 -7.02
CA GLY A 19 1.16 -1.98 -6.87
C GLY A 19 1.84 -2.35 -8.19
N LYS A 20 1.07 -2.49 -9.29
CA LYS A 20 1.62 -2.67 -10.63
C LYS A 20 2.50 -1.49 -11.04
N SER A 21 2.02 -0.26 -10.87
CA SER A 21 2.79 0.94 -11.23
C SER A 21 4.09 1.07 -10.43
N ILE A 22 4.10 0.66 -9.15
CA ILE A 22 5.32 0.60 -8.33
C ILE A 22 6.27 -0.47 -8.85
N ALA A 23 5.80 -1.67 -9.20
CA ALA A 23 6.60 -2.74 -9.75
C ALA A 23 7.30 -2.31 -11.07
N LEU A 24 6.55 -1.69 -11.97
CA LEU A 24 7.10 -1.15 -13.22
C LEU A 24 8.09 0.00 -12.98
N GLU A 25 7.85 0.86 -11.99
CA GLU A 25 8.81 1.93 -11.65
C GLU A 25 10.11 1.38 -11.05
N LEU A 26 10.05 0.29 -10.27
CA LEU A 26 11.24 -0.41 -9.78
C LEU A 26 12.02 -1.02 -10.95
N ALA A 27 11.33 -1.67 -11.90
CA ALA A 27 11.94 -2.23 -13.10
C ALA A 27 12.63 -1.16 -13.96
N ARG A 28 12.02 0.02 -14.16
CA ARG A 28 12.67 1.17 -14.84
C ARG A 28 13.95 1.62 -14.17
N ARG A 29 14.12 1.33 -12.88
CA ARG A 29 15.34 1.62 -12.10
C ARG A 29 16.29 0.45 -12.02
N ASN A 30 16.07 -0.58 -12.84
CA ASN A 30 16.86 -1.81 -12.84
C ASN A 30 16.89 -2.52 -11.47
N ILE A 31 15.78 -2.47 -10.73
CA ILE A 31 15.63 -3.11 -9.42
C ILE A 31 14.84 -4.42 -9.58
N PRO A 32 15.44 -5.59 -9.27
CA PRO A 32 14.76 -6.87 -9.27
C PRO A 32 13.55 -6.88 -8.33
N THR A 33 12.49 -7.57 -8.72
CA THR A 33 11.22 -7.55 -7.99
C THR A 33 10.71 -8.94 -7.61
N ILE A 34 10.06 -9.02 -6.46
CA ILE A 34 9.21 -10.14 -6.06
C ILE A 34 7.79 -9.60 -5.96
N LEU A 35 6.89 -10.09 -6.80
CA LEU A 35 5.54 -9.56 -6.91
C LEU A 35 4.53 -10.52 -6.30
N VAL A 36 3.63 -10.00 -5.47
CA VAL A 36 2.60 -10.81 -4.81
C VAL A 36 1.21 -10.36 -5.25
N GLY A 37 0.40 -11.32 -5.67
CA GLY A 37 -1.00 -11.11 -6.06
C GLY A 37 -1.86 -12.31 -5.73
N THR A 38 -3.18 -12.20 -5.92
CA THR A 38 -4.16 -13.27 -5.64
C THR A 38 -4.55 -14.09 -6.88
N ASN A 39 -4.07 -13.73 -8.06
CA ASN A 39 -4.43 -14.39 -9.32
C ASN A 39 -3.34 -14.20 -10.38
N GLU A 40 -3.49 -14.87 -11.53
CA GLU A 40 -2.52 -14.92 -12.63
C GLU A 40 -2.14 -13.54 -13.23
N ARG A 41 -2.91 -12.49 -12.96
CA ARG A 41 -2.53 -11.14 -13.42
C ARG A 41 -1.18 -10.67 -12.85
N VAL A 42 -0.76 -11.19 -11.70
CA VAL A 42 0.57 -10.84 -11.16
C VAL A 42 1.68 -11.44 -12.01
N ARG A 43 1.48 -12.65 -12.55
CA ARG A 43 2.42 -13.29 -13.48
C ARG A 43 2.60 -12.48 -14.75
N ALA A 44 1.51 -12.00 -15.34
CA ALA A 44 1.58 -11.13 -16.51
C ALA A 44 2.37 -9.83 -16.25
N VAL A 45 2.37 -9.30 -15.02
CA VAL A 45 3.21 -8.14 -14.65
C VAL A 45 4.68 -8.55 -14.53
N CYS A 46 4.98 -9.73 -13.98
CA CYS A 46 6.34 -10.26 -13.96
C CYS A 46 6.89 -10.45 -15.36
N ASP A 47 6.11 -11.08 -16.26
CA ASP A 47 6.49 -11.31 -17.65
C ASP A 47 6.74 -9.96 -18.39
N GLU A 48 5.89 -8.96 -18.18
CA GLU A 48 6.08 -7.61 -18.69
C GLU A 48 7.42 -7.00 -18.21
N ILE A 49 7.78 -7.20 -16.95
CA ILE A 49 9.04 -6.69 -16.39
C ILE A 49 10.24 -7.39 -17.03
N VAL A 50 10.20 -8.71 -17.11
CA VAL A 50 11.30 -9.49 -17.67
C VAL A 50 11.49 -9.19 -19.16
N THR A 51 10.41 -9.14 -19.94
CA THR A 51 10.48 -8.96 -21.39
C THR A 51 10.78 -7.53 -21.80
N THR A 52 10.21 -6.53 -21.08
CA THR A 52 10.31 -5.14 -21.49
C THR A 52 11.52 -4.42 -20.86
N TYR A 53 11.83 -4.74 -19.61
CA TYR A 53 12.89 -4.04 -18.85
C TYR A 53 14.14 -4.90 -18.66
N HIS A 54 14.09 -6.20 -19.01
CA HIS A 54 15.19 -7.15 -18.81
C HIS A 54 15.68 -7.26 -17.36
N VAL A 55 14.75 -7.02 -16.40
CA VAL A 55 15.01 -7.08 -14.96
C VAL A 55 14.40 -8.36 -14.39
N PRO A 56 15.13 -9.12 -13.53
CA PRO A 56 14.58 -10.28 -12.87
C PRO A 56 13.32 -9.95 -12.07
N SER A 57 12.29 -10.76 -12.25
CA SER A 57 11.02 -10.63 -11.54
C SER A 57 10.45 -12.00 -11.21
N GLU A 58 10.14 -12.20 -9.93
CA GLU A 58 9.53 -13.42 -9.40
C GLU A 58 8.09 -13.13 -8.96
N CYS A 59 7.20 -14.12 -9.01
CA CYS A 59 5.83 -13.91 -8.57
C CYS A 59 5.34 -15.00 -7.62
N TYR A 60 4.54 -14.56 -6.63
CA TYR A 60 3.80 -15.39 -5.71
C TYR A 60 2.30 -15.13 -5.87
N ILE A 61 1.55 -16.21 -6.20
CA ILE A 61 0.08 -16.14 -6.26
C ILE A 61 -0.44 -16.70 -4.94
N THR A 62 -0.91 -15.81 -4.05
CA THR A 62 -1.32 -16.21 -2.71
C THR A 62 -2.35 -15.25 -2.10
N ASP A 63 -3.24 -15.79 -1.27
CA ASP A 63 -4.21 -15.01 -0.51
C ASP A 63 -3.60 -14.54 0.82
N LEU A 64 -3.24 -13.28 0.87
CA LEU A 64 -2.65 -12.62 2.04
C LEU A 64 -3.64 -12.37 3.20
N THR A 65 -4.94 -12.64 3.00
CA THR A 65 -5.92 -12.62 4.11
C THR A 65 -5.78 -13.84 5.03
N LYS A 66 -5.02 -14.84 4.62
CA LYS A 66 -4.78 -16.07 5.40
C LYS A 66 -3.42 -15.99 6.09
N LYS A 67 -3.41 -15.98 7.44
CA LYS A 67 -2.17 -15.93 8.24
C LYS A 67 -1.13 -16.96 7.77
N ARG A 68 -1.57 -18.22 7.59
CA ARG A 68 -0.70 -19.31 7.16
C ARG A 68 0.03 -19.00 5.85
N ASN A 69 -0.67 -18.43 4.89
CA ASN A 69 -0.10 -18.10 3.59
C ASN A 69 0.95 -16.98 3.69
N VAL A 70 0.69 -15.97 4.53
CA VAL A 70 1.65 -14.88 4.78
C VAL A 70 2.94 -15.42 5.35
N LEU A 71 2.86 -16.30 6.37
CA LEU A 71 4.03 -16.87 7.04
C LEU A 71 4.81 -17.80 6.10
N ALA A 72 4.13 -18.72 5.41
CA ALA A 72 4.78 -19.64 4.47
C ALA A 72 5.48 -18.89 3.31
N MET A 73 4.84 -17.85 2.77
CA MET A 73 5.44 -17.02 1.74
C MET A 73 6.65 -16.25 2.25
N ALA A 74 6.57 -15.68 3.45
CA ALA A 74 7.68 -14.93 4.04
C ALA A 74 8.88 -15.85 4.31
N GLU A 75 8.65 -17.06 4.80
CA GLU A 75 9.67 -18.09 4.99
C GLU A 75 10.36 -18.45 3.67
N ALA A 76 9.58 -18.77 2.63
CA ALA A 76 10.11 -19.09 1.30
C ALA A 76 10.95 -17.95 0.72
N ILE A 77 10.49 -16.70 0.87
CA ILE A 77 11.24 -15.52 0.42
C ILE A 77 12.54 -15.36 1.21
N ASN A 78 12.51 -15.51 2.54
CA ASN A 78 13.69 -15.39 3.38
C ASN A 78 14.77 -16.44 3.07
N CYS A 79 14.38 -17.63 2.63
CA CYS A 79 15.31 -18.69 2.25
C CYS A 79 15.93 -18.46 0.86
N GLN A 80 15.24 -17.78 -0.05
CA GLN A 80 15.64 -17.72 -1.46
C GLN A 80 16.21 -16.39 -1.90
N PHE A 81 15.85 -15.27 -1.21
CA PHE A 81 16.12 -13.93 -1.70
C PHE A 81 16.70 -12.99 -0.64
N GLU A 82 17.63 -12.15 -1.08
CA GLU A 82 18.06 -10.98 -0.33
C GLU A 82 17.08 -9.82 -0.61
N VAL A 83 16.28 -9.47 0.39
CA VAL A 83 15.26 -8.40 0.27
C VAL A 83 15.79 -7.12 0.89
N PHE A 84 15.97 -6.08 0.07
CA PHE A 84 16.35 -4.75 0.57
C PHE A 84 15.19 -3.76 0.64
N MET A 85 14.05 -4.06 0.00
CA MET A 85 12.88 -3.20 0.04
C MET A 85 11.60 -4.02 0.19
N LEU A 86 10.80 -3.70 1.20
CA LEU A 86 9.45 -4.26 1.40
C LEU A 86 8.40 -3.17 1.13
N ILE A 87 7.49 -3.44 0.20
CA ILE A 87 6.38 -2.55 -0.13
C ILE A 87 5.05 -3.21 0.23
N ASN A 88 4.51 -2.86 1.38
CA ASN A 88 3.20 -3.27 1.85
C ASN A 88 2.14 -2.40 1.16
N ASN A 89 1.72 -2.82 -0.05
CA ASN A 89 0.72 -2.12 -0.84
C ASN A 89 -0.62 -2.85 -0.88
N ALA A 90 -0.65 -4.18 -0.72
CA ALA A 90 -1.89 -4.94 -0.68
C ALA A 90 -2.88 -4.34 0.34
N GLY A 91 -4.11 -4.16 -0.08
CA GLY A 91 -5.15 -3.61 0.77
C GLY A 91 -6.48 -3.55 0.07
N VAL A 92 -7.53 -3.62 0.86
CA VAL A 92 -8.91 -3.49 0.41
C VAL A 92 -9.60 -2.39 1.20
N GLY A 93 -10.57 -1.77 0.56
CA GLY A 93 -11.50 -0.83 1.18
C GLY A 93 -12.91 -1.18 0.77
N GLY A 94 -13.84 -0.40 1.21
CA GLY A 94 -15.24 -0.55 0.83
C GLY A 94 -16.11 0.49 1.51
N THR A 95 -17.37 0.56 1.06
CA THR A 95 -18.39 1.44 1.60
C THR A 95 -19.60 0.56 1.93
N LYS A 96 -19.95 0.46 3.21
CA LYS A 96 -21.09 -0.33 3.71
C LYS A 96 -21.52 0.24 5.05
N ARG A 97 -22.81 0.21 5.38
CA ARG A 97 -23.25 0.47 6.75
C ARG A 97 -22.64 -0.58 7.67
N PHE A 98 -22.24 -0.20 8.85
CA PHE A 98 -21.56 -1.13 9.75
C PHE A 98 -22.48 -2.26 10.19
N GLU A 99 -23.74 -1.96 10.47
CA GLU A 99 -24.77 -2.93 10.83
C GLU A 99 -25.10 -3.94 9.72
N ASP A 100 -24.94 -3.55 8.45
CA ASP A 100 -25.20 -4.40 7.28
C ASP A 100 -23.93 -5.13 6.79
N ALA A 101 -22.83 -4.98 7.50
CA ALA A 101 -21.55 -5.55 7.08
C ALA A 101 -21.41 -7.00 7.57
N ASP A 102 -21.20 -7.93 6.66
CA ASP A 102 -20.85 -9.30 7.00
C ASP A 102 -19.54 -9.36 7.77
N ILE A 103 -19.42 -10.29 8.69
CA ILE A 103 -18.18 -10.51 9.47
C ILE A 103 -17.00 -10.74 8.53
N SER A 104 -17.17 -11.54 7.48
CA SER A 104 -16.14 -11.81 6.47
C SER A 104 -15.63 -10.55 5.76
N TYR A 105 -16.51 -9.57 5.50
CA TYR A 105 -16.13 -8.28 4.93
C TYR A 105 -15.25 -7.46 5.89
N LEU A 106 -15.62 -7.42 7.18
CA LEU A 106 -14.86 -6.74 8.22
C LEU A 106 -13.48 -7.38 8.42
N GLU A 107 -13.48 -8.71 8.57
CA GLU A 107 -12.25 -9.51 8.72
C GLU A 107 -11.32 -9.36 7.53
N ASN A 108 -11.84 -9.34 6.30
CA ASN A 108 -11.04 -9.18 5.10
C ASN A 108 -10.23 -7.85 5.13
N ILE A 109 -10.87 -6.75 5.55
CA ILE A 109 -10.19 -5.46 5.69
C ILE A 109 -9.11 -5.53 6.77
N ILE A 110 -9.43 -6.09 7.94
CA ILE A 110 -8.48 -6.18 9.06
C ILE A 110 -7.33 -7.13 8.70
N ASN A 111 -7.65 -8.29 8.17
CA ASN A 111 -6.66 -9.32 7.85
C ASN A 111 -5.68 -8.86 6.78
N LEU A 112 -6.16 -8.18 5.75
CA LEU A 112 -5.28 -7.72 4.67
C LEU A 112 -4.54 -6.43 5.03
N ASN A 113 -5.25 -5.40 5.53
CA ASN A 113 -4.64 -4.09 5.73
C ASN A 113 -3.78 -4.02 7.02
N VAL A 114 -4.17 -4.74 8.06
CA VAL A 114 -3.53 -4.68 9.39
C VAL A 114 -2.65 -5.90 9.60
N ARG A 115 -3.25 -7.09 9.70
CA ARG A 115 -2.53 -8.32 10.07
C ARG A 115 -1.44 -8.68 9.06
N CYS A 116 -1.74 -8.67 7.75
CA CYS A 116 -0.76 -8.98 6.73
C CYS A 116 0.42 -8.01 6.77
N THR A 117 0.15 -6.69 6.79
CA THR A 117 1.20 -5.67 6.88
C THR A 117 2.10 -5.88 8.10
N THR A 118 1.52 -6.19 9.26
CA THR A 118 2.28 -6.41 10.50
C THR A 118 3.13 -7.67 10.42
N LEU A 119 2.52 -8.81 10.06
CA LEU A 119 3.22 -10.10 10.02
C LEU A 119 4.33 -10.11 8.97
N LEU A 120 4.04 -9.64 7.74
CA LEU A 120 5.03 -9.64 6.68
C LEU A 120 6.22 -8.72 7.01
N THR A 121 5.95 -7.58 7.64
CA THR A 121 7.01 -6.69 8.12
C THR A 121 7.85 -7.37 9.20
N HIS A 122 7.23 -8.05 10.17
CA HIS A 122 7.93 -8.78 11.22
C HIS A 122 8.83 -9.88 10.66
N GLU A 123 8.28 -10.74 9.81
CA GLU A 123 9.00 -11.91 9.26
C GLU A 123 10.17 -11.51 8.34
N LEU A 124 10.04 -10.40 7.60
CA LEU A 124 11.10 -9.95 6.70
C LEU A 124 12.11 -8.99 7.36
N LEU A 125 11.83 -8.52 8.57
CA LEU A 125 12.71 -7.56 9.26
C LEU A 125 14.15 -8.07 9.45
N PRO A 126 14.41 -9.34 9.81
CA PRO A 126 15.77 -9.87 9.89
C PRO A 126 16.51 -9.82 8.54
N ASN A 127 15.83 -10.15 7.42
CA ASN A 127 16.38 -10.07 6.07
C ASN A 127 16.74 -8.63 5.70
N LEU A 128 15.83 -7.69 5.93
CA LEU A 128 16.05 -6.25 5.72
C LEU A 128 17.22 -5.70 6.54
N LYS A 129 17.36 -6.14 7.81
CA LYS A 129 18.44 -5.68 8.68
C LYS A 129 19.83 -6.17 8.25
N ARG A 130 19.93 -7.31 7.53
CA ARG A 130 21.20 -7.80 6.98
C ARG A 130 21.72 -6.95 5.82
N GLN A 131 20.84 -6.18 5.17
CA GLN A 131 21.23 -5.34 4.05
C GLN A 131 21.97 -4.07 4.54
N PRO A 132 22.98 -3.59 3.81
CA PRO A 132 23.71 -2.37 4.20
C PRO A 132 22.79 -1.13 4.23
N LYS A 133 21.73 -1.13 3.42
CA LYS A 133 20.66 -0.14 3.43
C LYS A 133 19.38 -0.78 2.93
N SER A 134 18.31 -0.63 3.68
CA SER A 134 17.01 -1.21 3.33
C SER A 134 15.84 -0.32 3.65
N TYR A 135 14.68 -0.66 3.09
CA TYR A 135 13.52 0.21 3.10
C TYR A 135 12.23 -0.57 3.33
N ILE A 136 11.34 0.02 4.12
CA ILE A 136 9.95 -0.41 4.21
C ILE A 136 9.07 0.75 3.74
N LEU A 137 8.22 0.49 2.76
CA LEU A 137 7.16 1.40 2.34
C LEU A 137 5.80 0.80 2.69
N ASN A 138 5.08 1.44 3.59
CA ASN A 138 3.70 1.08 3.87
C ASN A 138 2.75 2.02 3.13
N VAL A 139 1.83 1.47 2.33
CA VAL A 139 0.82 2.24 1.61
C VAL A 139 -0.39 2.46 2.53
N GLY A 140 -0.41 3.63 3.15
CA GLY A 140 -1.53 4.16 3.92
C GLY A 140 -2.66 4.68 3.03
N SER A 141 -3.29 5.75 3.47
CA SER A 141 -4.31 6.51 2.73
C SER A 141 -4.53 7.87 3.38
N MET A 142 -5.04 8.85 2.65
CA MET A 142 -5.60 10.08 3.23
C MET A 142 -6.77 9.79 4.18
N ALA A 143 -7.46 8.65 4.02
CA ALA A 143 -8.50 8.18 4.95
C ALA A 143 -7.98 7.97 6.38
N ALA A 144 -6.67 7.77 6.58
CA ALA A 144 -6.07 7.67 7.91
C ALA A 144 -6.23 8.93 8.77
N PHE A 145 -6.46 10.07 8.14
CA PHE A 145 -6.57 11.38 8.82
C PHE A 145 -8.01 11.82 9.07
N THR A 146 -9.00 11.09 8.56
CA THR A 146 -10.39 11.50 8.70
C THR A 146 -11.31 10.29 8.79
N PRO A 147 -11.86 10.01 9.98
CA PRO A 147 -12.92 9.03 10.14
C PRO A 147 -14.12 9.35 9.23
N ALA A 148 -14.82 8.34 8.75
CA ALA A 148 -16.03 8.54 7.95
C ALA A 148 -17.05 7.45 8.28
N GLY A 149 -18.31 7.85 8.49
CA GLY A 149 -19.43 6.92 8.54
C GLY A 149 -19.54 6.14 7.22
N PHE A 150 -20.12 4.96 7.28
CA PHE A 150 -20.27 4.04 6.14
C PHE A 150 -18.94 3.48 5.56
N LYS A 151 -17.81 3.89 6.12
CA LYS A 151 -16.46 3.39 5.83
C LYS A 151 -15.65 3.14 7.11
N THR A 152 -16.27 2.81 8.20
CA THR A 152 -15.68 2.81 9.55
C THR A 152 -14.36 2.04 9.66
N VAL A 153 -14.32 0.79 9.21
CA VAL A 153 -13.17 -0.12 9.39
C VAL A 153 -11.99 0.25 8.48
N TYR A 154 -12.26 0.72 7.25
CA TYR A 154 -11.18 1.06 6.32
C TYR A 154 -10.31 2.24 6.80
N PRO A 155 -10.84 3.43 7.15
CA PRO A 155 -10.03 4.49 7.75
C PRO A 155 -9.30 4.05 9.01
N ALA A 156 -9.94 3.30 9.90
CA ALA A 156 -9.31 2.77 11.10
C ALA A 156 -8.11 1.89 10.77
N SER A 157 -8.22 0.98 9.78
CA SER A 157 -7.11 0.15 9.32
C SER A 157 -5.96 0.99 8.74
N LYS A 158 -6.26 2.08 8.03
CA LYS A 158 -5.24 2.98 7.46
C LYS A 158 -4.62 3.90 8.52
N SER A 159 -5.36 4.27 9.58
CA SER A 159 -4.80 4.94 10.76
C SER A 159 -3.84 4.02 11.51
N PHE A 160 -4.17 2.72 11.64
CA PHE A 160 -3.23 1.72 12.15
C PHE A 160 -1.93 1.70 11.33
N VAL A 161 -2.01 1.59 10.00
CA VAL A 161 -0.84 1.56 9.13
C VAL A 161 0.02 2.82 9.31
N LEU A 162 -0.60 3.99 9.44
CA LEU A 162 0.11 5.25 9.69
C LEU A 162 0.85 5.21 11.03
N ALA A 163 0.16 4.91 12.12
CA ALA A 163 0.74 4.86 13.46
C ALA A 163 1.84 3.79 13.58
N PHE A 164 1.58 2.58 13.08
CA PHE A 164 2.54 1.49 13.01
C PHE A 164 3.83 1.89 12.29
N SER A 165 3.70 2.52 11.11
CA SER A 165 4.87 2.94 10.33
C SER A 165 5.72 3.98 11.05
N LEU A 166 5.07 4.91 11.76
CA LEU A 166 5.76 5.96 12.48
C LEU A 166 6.46 5.44 13.72
N GLY A 167 5.81 4.54 14.48
CA GLY A 167 6.40 3.88 15.64
C GLY A 167 7.59 3.00 15.25
N LEU A 168 7.38 2.11 14.26
CA LEU A 168 8.44 1.22 13.77
C LEU A 168 9.66 2.00 13.24
N ARG A 169 9.44 3.16 12.62
CA ARG A 169 10.54 4.01 12.19
C ARG A 169 11.43 4.48 13.35
N GLU A 170 10.83 4.85 14.48
CA GLU A 170 11.60 5.31 15.64
C GLU A 170 12.37 4.15 16.28
N GLU A 171 11.77 2.95 16.34
CA GLU A 171 12.47 1.75 16.83
C GLU A 171 13.68 1.39 15.96
N LEU A 172 13.56 1.54 14.63
CA LEU A 172 14.60 1.14 13.67
C LEU A 172 15.62 2.25 13.34
N LYS A 173 15.53 3.40 13.96
CA LYS A 173 16.31 4.60 13.67
C LYS A 173 17.83 4.41 13.73
N LYS A 174 18.31 3.43 14.54
CA LYS A 174 19.73 3.07 14.68
C LYS A 174 20.13 1.85 13.85
N THR A 175 19.30 1.42 12.91
CA THR A 175 19.54 0.29 12.02
C THR A 175 19.68 0.73 10.56
N SER A 176 19.98 -0.23 9.65
CA SER A 176 20.02 0.01 8.21
C SER A 176 18.64 0.23 7.58
N VAL A 177 17.54 0.01 8.33
CA VAL A 177 16.17 0.00 7.80
C VAL A 177 15.49 1.36 7.90
N SER A 178 15.09 1.92 6.77
CA SER A 178 14.30 3.15 6.72
C SER A 178 12.82 2.85 6.48
N VAL A 179 11.92 3.28 7.37
CA VAL A 179 10.48 3.10 7.22
C VAL A 179 9.82 4.38 6.68
N SER A 180 9.01 4.21 5.65
CA SER A 180 8.22 5.27 5.01
C SER A 180 6.74 4.91 5.00
N VAL A 181 5.87 5.90 5.11
CA VAL A 181 4.44 5.74 4.88
C VAL A 181 3.96 6.70 3.80
N ALA A 182 3.32 6.16 2.76
CA ALA A 182 2.66 6.96 1.73
C ALA A 182 1.16 7.08 2.04
N SER A 183 0.61 8.28 1.90
CA SER A 183 -0.81 8.54 2.11
C SER A 183 -1.45 9.05 0.81
N PRO A 184 -1.72 8.17 -0.17
CA PRO A 184 -2.41 8.56 -1.39
C PRO A 184 -3.85 8.96 -1.10
N GLY A 185 -4.36 9.91 -1.90
CA GLY A 185 -5.77 10.25 -1.98
C GLY A 185 -6.53 9.28 -2.89
N ALA A 186 -7.59 9.77 -3.51
CA ALA A 186 -8.33 9.01 -4.50
C ALA A 186 -7.44 8.69 -5.71
N MET A 187 -7.49 7.44 -6.18
CA MET A 187 -6.68 6.92 -7.29
C MET A 187 -7.56 6.20 -8.30
N ALA A 188 -7.28 6.36 -9.57
CA ALA A 188 -7.88 5.59 -10.64
C ALA A 188 -7.30 4.16 -10.66
N THR A 189 -7.71 3.32 -9.73
CA THR A 189 -7.17 1.95 -9.59
C THR A 189 -7.89 0.92 -10.45
N ASN A 190 -9.16 1.18 -10.79
CA ASN A 190 -9.96 0.42 -11.75
C ASN A 190 -11.13 1.30 -12.27
N PRO A 191 -11.83 0.89 -13.37
CA PRO A 191 -12.93 1.65 -13.95
C PRO A 191 -14.04 2.01 -12.94
N ASP A 192 -14.43 1.06 -12.08
CA ASP A 192 -15.52 1.26 -11.10
C ASP A 192 -15.16 2.29 -10.04
N VAL A 193 -13.92 2.25 -9.55
CA VAL A 193 -13.40 3.23 -8.58
C VAL A 193 -13.29 4.59 -9.26
N THR A 194 -12.83 4.64 -10.51
CA THR A 194 -12.70 5.88 -11.27
C THR A 194 -14.07 6.53 -11.49
N GLN A 195 -15.09 5.75 -11.89
CA GLN A 195 -16.45 6.26 -12.05
C GLN A 195 -17.04 6.79 -10.74
N ARG A 196 -16.84 6.08 -9.62
CA ARG A 196 -17.25 6.54 -8.28
C ARG A 196 -16.59 7.86 -7.89
N ILE A 197 -15.30 8.02 -8.17
CA ILE A 197 -14.58 9.27 -7.91
C ILE A 197 -15.10 10.40 -8.79
N LEU A 198 -15.37 10.14 -10.06
CA LEU A 198 -15.93 11.13 -10.99
C LEU A 198 -17.34 11.58 -10.59
N LYS A 199 -18.16 10.68 -10.02
CA LYS A 199 -19.48 11.02 -9.46
C LYS A 199 -19.40 11.95 -8.24
N GLN A 200 -18.24 12.08 -7.58
CA GLN A 200 -18.02 13.05 -6.49
C GLN A 200 -17.81 14.49 -6.99
N GLY A 201 -17.94 14.74 -8.29
CA GLY A 201 -17.91 16.07 -8.89
C GLY A 201 -16.50 16.69 -8.99
N PHE A 202 -16.43 18.02 -8.91
CA PHE A 202 -15.18 18.79 -9.10
C PHE A 202 -14.06 18.36 -8.13
N PHE A 203 -14.42 18.02 -6.90
CA PHE A 203 -13.44 17.57 -5.88
C PHE A 203 -12.82 16.22 -6.25
N GLY A 204 -13.59 15.30 -6.80
CA GLY A 204 -13.10 14.00 -7.28
C GLY A 204 -12.11 14.15 -8.44
N LYS A 205 -12.44 14.98 -9.43
CA LYS A 205 -11.59 15.25 -10.59
C LYS A 205 -10.25 15.89 -10.19
N PHE A 206 -10.25 16.83 -9.26
CA PHE A 206 -9.06 17.56 -8.82
C PHE A 206 -8.10 16.69 -7.98
N THR A 207 -8.63 15.68 -7.29
CA THR A 207 -7.82 14.78 -6.43
C THR A 207 -7.32 13.54 -7.15
N LEU A 208 -7.83 13.24 -8.34
CA LEU A 208 -7.47 12.07 -9.13
C LEU A 208 -6.05 12.25 -9.71
N LYS A 209 -5.13 11.40 -9.25
CA LYS A 209 -3.76 11.31 -9.79
C LYS A 209 -3.55 9.96 -10.46
N SER A 210 -2.71 9.95 -11.51
CA SER A 210 -2.33 8.71 -12.15
C SER A 210 -1.50 7.85 -11.18
N THR A 211 -1.66 6.54 -11.25
CA THR A 211 -0.94 5.57 -10.43
C THR A 211 0.55 5.62 -10.69
N GLU A 212 0.96 5.95 -11.91
CA GLU A 212 2.35 6.08 -12.35
C GLU A 212 3.07 7.23 -11.63
N ASN A 213 2.46 8.42 -11.60
CA ASN A 213 3.03 9.59 -10.94
C ASN A 213 3.14 9.37 -9.42
N ILE A 214 2.15 8.68 -8.83
CA ILE A 214 2.19 8.29 -7.42
C ILE A 214 3.31 7.28 -7.17
N ALA A 215 3.43 6.25 -8.01
CA ALA A 215 4.47 5.23 -7.91
C ALA A 215 5.87 5.82 -7.99
N GLN A 216 6.14 6.67 -8.98
CA GLN A 216 7.42 7.37 -9.13
C GLN A 216 7.78 8.17 -7.86
N LYS A 217 6.81 8.91 -7.32
CA LYS A 217 7.01 9.67 -6.10
C LYS A 217 7.26 8.77 -4.90
N CYS A 218 6.50 7.68 -4.76
CA CYS A 218 6.64 6.71 -3.68
C CYS A 218 8.03 6.08 -3.71
N VAL A 219 8.44 5.49 -4.81
CA VAL A 219 9.75 4.83 -4.95
C VAL A 219 10.88 5.83 -4.70
N ARG A 220 10.86 6.98 -5.38
CA ARG A 220 11.90 8.01 -5.22
C ARG A 220 12.04 8.50 -3.79
N GLN A 221 10.93 8.75 -3.09
CA GLN A 221 10.99 9.27 -1.72
C GLN A 221 11.32 8.18 -0.68
N THR A 222 10.92 6.95 -0.92
CA THR A 222 11.33 5.80 -0.10
C THR A 222 12.84 5.60 -0.16
N LEU A 223 13.43 5.59 -1.35
CA LEU A 223 14.88 5.48 -1.54
C LEU A 223 15.66 6.65 -0.91
N ARG A 224 15.02 7.79 -0.70
CA ARG A 224 15.57 8.94 0.05
C ARG A 224 15.33 8.85 1.57
N GLY A 225 14.72 7.79 2.06
CA GLY A 225 14.41 7.59 3.48
C GLY A 225 13.38 8.57 4.05
N LYS A 226 12.48 9.15 3.24
CA LYS A 226 11.47 10.11 3.70
C LYS A 226 10.45 9.42 4.62
N ARG A 227 10.20 10.02 5.79
CA ARG A 227 9.25 9.50 6.81
C ARG A 227 7.82 9.42 6.31
N LYS A 228 7.29 10.52 5.77
CA LYS A 228 5.93 10.64 5.22
C LYS A 228 6.01 11.04 3.76
N ILE A 229 5.35 10.29 2.90
CA ILE A 229 5.26 10.57 1.47
C ILE A 229 3.89 11.16 1.19
N VAL A 230 3.86 12.48 1.11
CA VAL A 230 2.65 13.26 0.87
C VAL A 230 2.36 13.30 -0.61
N ILE A 231 1.27 12.69 -1.05
CA ILE A 231 0.88 12.68 -2.46
C ILE A 231 0.11 13.93 -2.83
N ASN A 232 -0.81 14.36 -1.96
CA ASN A 232 -1.60 15.58 -2.14
C ASN A 232 -1.40 16.52 -0.94
N PRO A 233 -0.46 17.49 -1.04
CA PRO A 233 -0.16 18.41 0.08
C PRO A 233 -1.34 19.27 0.48
N LEU A 234 -2.16 19.73 -0.49
CA LEU A 234 -3.33 20.57 -0.20
C LEU A 234 -4.37 19.81 0.62
N SER A 235 -4.68 18.57 0.26
CA SER A 235 -5.63 17.75 1.03
C SER A 235 -5.13 17.49 2.45
N GLN A 236 -3.81 17.29 2.62
CA GLN A 236 -3.22 17.08 3.94
C GLN A 236 -3.27 18.38 4.77
N PHE A 237 -2.98 19.52 4.17
CA PHE A 237 -3.06 20.82 4.83
C PHE A 237 -4.50 21.12 5.29
N LEU A 238 -5.49 20.92 4.41
CA LEU A 238 -6.90 21.08 4.76
C LEU A 238 -7.32 20.11 5.88
N SER A 239 -6.81 18.88 5.87
CA SER A 239 -7.08 17.91 6.94
C SER A 239 -6.48 18.32 8.29
N ALA A 240 -5.47 19.17 8.32
CA ALA A 240 -4.86 19.67 9.55
C ALA A 240 -5.60 20.90 10.14
N ILE A 241 -6.20 21.74 9.26
CA ILE A 241 -6.85 22.99 9.69
C ILE A 241 -8.33 22.78 10.04
N VAL A 242 -9.04 21.96 9.24
CA VAL A 242 -10.48 21.75 9.46
C VAL A 242 -10.70 20.86 10.68
N PRO A 243 -11.51 21.27 11.68
CA PRO A 243 -11.80 20.45 12.86
C PRO A 243 -12.30 19.06 12.49
N GLU A 244 -11.83 18.04 13.21
CA GLU A 244 -12.16 16.63 12.94
C GLU A 244 -13.66 16.39 12.82
N ARG A 245 -14.45 16.95 13.73
CA ARG A 245 -15.92 16.83 13.73
C ARG A 245 -16.54 17.32 12.42
N CYS A 246 -16.04 18.42 11.86
CA CYS A 246 -16.54 18.98 10.59
C CYS A 246 -16.14 18.08 9.42
N ARG A 247 -14.90 17.61 9.38
CA ARG A 247 -14.39 16.69 8.34
C ARG A 247 -15.17 15.38 8.34
N THR A 248 -15.34 14.77 9.51
CA THR A 248 -16.07 13.52 9.68
C THR A 248 -17.51 13.63 9.19
N ARG A 249 -18.21 14.72 9.58
CA ARG A 249 -19.58 14.96 9.11
C ARG A 249 -19.66 15.16 7.60
N MET A 250 -18.75 15.97 7.05
CA MET A 250 -18.71 16.25 5.61
C MET A 250 -18.45 14.98 4.79
N LEU A 251 -17.42 14.22 5.17
CA LEU A 251 -17.09 12.97 4.46
C LEU A 251 -18.18 11.93 4.62
N SER A 252 -18.77 11.78 5.80
CA SER A 252 -19.88 10.84 6.01
C SER A 252 -21.08 11.18 5.13
N LYS A 253 -21.39 12.47 4.92
CA LYS A 253 -22.45 12.90 3.97
C LYS A 253 -22.10 12.51 2.53
N ILE A 254 -20.85 12.71 2.10
CA ILE A 254 -20.38 12.36 0.75
C ILE A 254 -20.47 10.84 0.54
N VAL A 255 -19.96 10.07 1.50
CA VAL A 255 -19.96 8.59 1.45
C VAL A 255 -21.39 8.03 1.50
N ARG A 256 -22.30 8.64 2.27
CA ARG A 256 -23.70 8.26 2.32
C ARG A 256 -24.38 8.36 0.94
N ARG A 257 -24.06 9.37 0.15
CA ARG A 257 -24.57 9.53 -1.21
C ARG A 257 -24.14 8.40 -2.15
N GLU A 258 -22.96 7.80 -1.91
CA GLU A 258 -22.51 6.63 -2.69
C GLU A 258 -23.39 5.39 -2.46
N ILE A 259 -24.02 5.26 -1.28
CA ILE A 259 -24.83 4.10 -0.91
C ILE A 259 -26.32 4.33 -1.18
N CYS A 260 -26.81 5.52 -0.87
CA CYS A 260 -28.27 5.80 -0.88
C CYS A 260 -28.75 6.45 -2.19
N GLY A 261 -27.85 6.78 -3.12
CA GLY A 261 -28.26 7.29 -4.46
C GLY A 261 -28.92 8.68 -4.44
N TRP A 262 -28.67 9.52 -3.42
CA TRP A 262 -29.24 10.88 -3.29
C TRP A 262 -28.20 11.97 -3.60
#